data_2f725136b4ec5c6428705a80d1fcb817
#
_entry.id   2f725136b4ec5c6428705a80d1fcb817
#
_cell.length_a   1.000
_cell.length_b   1.000
_cell.length_c   1.000
_cell.angle_alpha   90.00
_cell.angle_beta   90.00
_cell.angle_gamma   90.00
#
_symmetry.space_group_name_H-M   'P 1'
#
loop_
_entity.id
_entity.type
_entity.pdbx_description
1 polymer ?
#
loop_
_entity_poly.entity_id
_entity_poly.type
_entity_poly.pdbx_seq_one_letter_code
_entity_poly.pdbx_strand_id
1 'polypeptide(L)'
;MDFQGKVTVITGGASGIGAATARAFAKEGARVIVADLNEAGAKAVADEIDGIGIRCNVAQESDVNSLVRAVEAEFGRIDLFFSNAGVASGGDILDTEIDVWNTQWQVNLMAHVYAVRAVLPAMLSRGDGYLVHTASMAGILTTHGNVPYAVTKHGVVGLAEWLSITYHDKGIRTSLLAPLGVNTPMLTGGDSSFANSSAAGPVKEAEEVAEMVVKAVKAEEFLILTDEIAQTWIDRKSGDLDRWL
;
A
#
# COMPACT_ATOMS: atom_id res chain seq x y z
N MET A 1 4.30 -14.90 -8.41
CA MET A 1 4.51 -15.56 -7.09
C MET A 1 3.36 -16.53 -6.81
N ASP A 2 3.63 -17.74 -6.29
CA ASP A 2 2.61 -18.62 -5.72
C ASP A 2 2.44 -18.30 -4.22
N PHE A 3 1.21 -18.23 -3.73
CA PHE A 3 0.91 -17.87 -2.34
C PHE A 3 0.92 -19.04 -1.36
N GLN A 4 0.86 -20.29 -1.86
CA GLN A 4 0.73 -21.46 -1.00
C GLN A 4 1.85 -21.55 0.05
N GLY A 5 1.47 -21.44 1.32
CA GLY A 5 2.38 -21.47 2.47
C GLY A 5 3.30 -20.25 2.63
N LYS A 6 3.16 -19.22 1.80
CA LYS A 6 3.95 -17.99 1.86
C LYS A 6 3.56 -17.13 3.06
N VAL A 7 4.54 -16.58 3.75
CA VAL A 7 4.34 -15.66 4.88
C VAL A 7 4.19 -14.25 4.34
N THR A 8 3.02 -13.66 4.54
CA THR A 8 2.68 -12.32 4.02
C THR A 8 2.31 -11.38 5.16
N VAL A 9 2.88 -10.19 5.16
CA VAL A 9 2.56 -9.12 6.12
C VAL A 9 1.81 -8.01 5.40
N ILE A 10 0.70 -7.54 5.96
CA ILE A 10 -0.10 -6.44 5.40
C ILE A 10 -0.28 -5.38 6.47
N THR A 11 0.14 -4.14 6.19
CA THR A 11 -0.12 -3.00 7.05
C THR A 11 -1.40 -2.26 6.66
N GLY A 12 -2.10 -1.64 7.64
CA GLY A 12 -3.43 -1.09 7.41
C GLY A 12 -4.46 -2.18 7.12
N GLY A 13 -4.28 -3.35 7.74
CA GLY A 13 -5.04 -4.55 7.45
C GLY A 13 -6.37 -4.68 8.20
N ALA A 14 -6.71 -3.74 9.08
CA ALA A 14 -7.97 -3.78 9.83
C ALA A 14 -9.20 -3.36 9.02
N SER A 15 -9.01 -2.75 7.83
CA SER A 15 -10.12 -2.25 7.02
C SER A 15 -9.77 -2.10 5.52
N GLY A 16 -10.76 -1.79 4.70
CA GLY A 16 -10.61 -1.41 3.30
C GLY A 16 -9.77 -2.38 2.47
N ILE A 17 -8.89 -1.84 1.61
CA ILE A 17 -8.04 -2.63 0.71
C ILE A 17 -7.18 -3.63 1.49
N GLY A 18 -6.61 -3.22 2.64
CA GLY A 18 -5.76 -4.09 3.44
C GLY A 18 -6.50 -5.33 3.95
N ALA A 19 -7.69 -5.16 4.52
CA ALA A 19 -8.52 -6.26 5.02
C ALA A 19 -9.00 -7.19 3.89
N ALA A 20 -9.45 -6.60 2.77
CA ALA A 20 -9.86 -7.37 1.61
C ALA A 20 -8.69 -8.18 1.02
N THR A 21 -7.51 -7.58 0.93
CA THR A 21 -6.31 -8.27 0.43
C THR A 21 -5.84 -9.36 1.40
N ALA A 22 -5.95 -9.14 2.71
CA ALA A 22 -5.64 -10.17 3.70
C ALA A 22 -6.50 -11.44 3.49
N ARG A 23 -7.81 -11.27 3.30
CA ARG A 23 -8.73 -12.37 2.97
C ARG A 23 -8.37 -13.04 1.64
N ALA A 24 -8.08 -12.24 0.63
CA ALA A 24 -7.72 -12.76 -0.69
C ALA A 24 -6.42 -13.58 -0.67
N PHE A 25 -5.38 -13.11 0.01
CA PHE A 25 -4.12 -13.84 0.16
C PHE A 25 -4.29 -15.14 0.96
N ALA A 26 -5.07 -15.11 2.04
CA ALA A 26 -5.39 -16.32 2.81
C ALA A 26 -6.14 -17.35 1.98
N LYS A 27 -7.11 -16.93 1.16
CA LYS A 27 -7.83 -17.80 0.21
C LYS A 27 -6.89 -18.48 -0.79
N GLU A 28 -5.78 -17.84 -1.14
CA GLU A 28 -4.73 -18.40 -2.01
C GLU A 28 -3.72 -19.26 -1.25
N GLY A 29 -3.92 -19.49 0.06
CA GLY A 29 -3.09 -20.35 0.88
C GLY A 29 -1.89 -19.68 1.56
N ALA A 30 -1.83 -18.35 1.59
CA ALA A 30 -0.83 -17.61 2.33
C ALA A 30 -1.07 -17.69 3.86
N ARG A 31 0.01 -17.61 4.63
CA ARG A 31 -0.02 -17.31 6.07
C ARG A 31 0.01 -15.81 6.25
N VAL A 32 -1.10 -15.22 6.68
CA VAL A 32 -1.27 -13.77 6.66
C VAL A 32 -1.10 -13.17 8.05
N ILE A 33 -0.26 -12.15 8.14
CA ILE A 33 -0.10 -11.29 9.31
C ILE A 33 -0.77 -9.96 8.99
N VAL A 34 -1.80 -9.64 9.76
CA VAL A 34 -2.60 -8.42 9.66
C VAL A 34 -2.07 -7.41 10.67
N ALA A 35 -1.40 -6.36 10.20
CA ALA A 35 -0.85 -5.32 11.04
C ALA A 35 -1.65 -4.03 10.91
N ASP A 36 -2.04 -3.43 12.04
CA ASP A 36 -2.78 -2.16 12.05
C ASP A 36 -2.55 -1.41 13.38
N LEU A 37 -2.78 -0.10 13.39
CA LEU A 37 -2.84 0.69 14.61
C LEU A 37 -4.04 0.28 15.47
N ASN A 38 -5.17 -0.07 14.82
CA ASN A 38 -6.36 -0.64 15.45
C ASN A 38 -6.16 -2.14 15.70
N GLU A 39 -5.64 -2.48 16.87
CA GLU A 39 -5.36 -3.86 17.27
C GLU A 39 -6.60 -4.77 17.21
N ALA A 40 -7.73 -4.27 17.70
CA ALA A 40 -8.97 -5.05 17.71
C ALA A 40 -9.46 -5.37 16.30
N GLY A 41 -9.38 -4.40 15.38
CA GLY A 41 -9.71 -4.60 13.97
C GLY A 41 -8.75 -5.57 13.28
N ALA A 42 -7.45 -5.45 13.55
CA ALA A 42 -6.45 -6.37 13.00
C ALA A 42 -6.69 -7.82 13.46
N LYS A 43 -6.99 -8.03 14.75
CA LYS A 43 -7.35 -9.34 15.29
C LYS A 43 -8.63 -9.89 14.69
N ALA A 44 -9.67 -9.08 14.57
CA ALA A 44 -10.94 -9.52 13.98
C ALA A 44 -10.75 -10.02 12.54
N VAL A 45 -10.00 -9.30 11.70
CA VAL A 45 -9.70 -9.75 10.33
C VAL A 45 -8.81 -11.01 10.34
N ALA A 46 -7.84 -11.08 11.22
CA ALA A 46 -6.95 -12.24 11.34
C ALA A 46 -7.71 -13.51 11.77
N ASP A 47 -8.62 -13.39 12.72
CA ASP A 47 -9.47 -14.52 13.21
C ASP A 47 -10.35 -15.11 12.08
N GLU A 48 -10.82 -14.28 11.14
CA GLU A 48 -11.61 -14.73 9.99
C GLU A 48 -10.84 -15.62 9.02
N ILE A 49 -9.49 -15.48 8.99
CA ILE A 49 -8.62 -16.08 7.98
C ILE A 49 -7.56 -17.04 8.56
N ASP A 50 -7.70 -17.41 9.82
CA ASP A 50 -6.70 -18.21 10.57
C ASP A 50 -5.28 -17.56 10.50
N GLY A 51 -5.24 -16.24 10.58
CA GLY A 51 -4.04 -15.42 10.52
C GLY A 51 -3.60 -14.90 11.90
N ILE A 52 -2.67 -13.96 11.90
CA ILE A 52 -2.18 -13.31 13.13
C ILE A 52 -2.41 -11.80 13.04
N GLY A 53 -3.15 -11.25 14.02
CA GLY A 53 -3.37 -9.81 14.17
C GLY A 53 -2.33 -9.18 15.11
N ILE A 54 -1.61 -8.15 14.64
CA ILE A 54 -0.58 -7.46 15.42
C ILE A 54 -0.82 -5.96 15.39
N ARG A 55 -0.80 -5.32 16.58
CA ARG A 55 -0.78 -3.86 16.65
C ARG A 55 0.53 -3.31 16.12
N CYS A 56 0.47 -2.37 15.17
CA CYS A 56 1.64 -1.69 14.63
C CYS A 56 1.30 -0.24 14.26
N ASN A 57 2.01 0.70 14.84
CA ASN A 57 2.01 2.09 14.37
C ASN A 57 3.09 2.25 13.29
N VAL A 58 2.69 2.22 12.03
CA VAL A 58 3.61 2.31 10.89
C VAL A 58 4.39 3.64 10.81
N ALA A 59 3.92 4.70 11.50
CA ALA A 59 4.64 5.96 11.60
C ALA A 59 5.88 5.88 12.53
N GLN A 60 6.08 4.76 13.23
CA GLN A 60 7.21 4.53 14.13
C GLN A 60 8.09 3.39 13.58
N GLU A 61 9.34 3.71 13.23
CA GLU A 61 10.29 2.70 12.73
C GLU A 61 10.50 1.55 13.74
N SER A 62 10.46 1.85 15.05
CA SER A 62 10.57 0.86 16.12
C SER A 62 9.46 -0.19 16.10
N ASP A 63 8.21 0.24 15.82
CA ASP A 63 7.06 -0.65 15.77
C ASP A 63 7.16 -1.57 14.54
N VAL A 64 7.51 -1.00 13.38
CA VAL A 64 7.73 -1.78 12.14
C VAL A 64 8.85 -2.81 12.32
N ASN A 65 9.97 -2.42 12.92
CA ASN A 65 11.07 -3.34 13.24
C ASN A 65 10.64 -4.44 14.22
N SER A 66 9.78 -4.12 15.18
CA SER A 66 9.25 -5.10 16.14
C SER A 66 8.29 -6.08 15.47
N LEU A 67 7.42 -5.59 14.58
CA LEU A 67 6.54 -6.43 13.74
C LEU A 67 7.37 -7.43 12.93
N VAL A 68 8.36 -6.94 12.18
CA VAL A 68 9.20 -7.81 11.31
C VAL A 68 9.92 -8.86 12.14
N ARG A 69 10.57 -8.46 13.27
CA ARG A 69 11.24 -9.43 14.16
C ARG A 69 10.30 -10.48 14.74
N ALA A 70 9.08 -10.09 15.13
CA ALA A 70 8.09 -11.03 15.66
C ALA A 70 7.70 -12.08 14.61
N VAL A 71 7.44 -11.64 13.37
CA VAL A 71 7.08 -12.54 12.26
C VAL A 71 8.25 -13.45 11.88
N GLU A 72 9.47 -12.92 11.81
CA GLU A 72 10.64 -13.73 11.49
C GLU A 72 10.98 -14.74 12.60
N ALA A 73 10.75 -14.38 13.87
CA ALA A 73 10.92 -15.30 14.99
C ALA A 73 9.93 -16.48 14.97
N GLU A 74 8.69 -16.24 14.53
CA GLU A 74 7.62 -17.24 14.45
C GLU A 74 7.74 -18.13 13.21
N PHE A 75 7.98 -17.50 12.04
CA PHE A 75 7.91 -18.18 10.74
C PHE A 75 9.25 -18.35 10.04
N GLY A 76 10.32 -17.76 10.57
CA GLY A 76 11.66 -17.81 9.98
C GLY A 76 11.88 -16.88 8.78
N ARG A 77 10.82 -16.32 8.20
CA ARG A 77 10.89 -15.47 7.00
C ARG A 77 9.63 -14.64 6.79
N ILE A 78 9.76 -13.59 5.97
CA ILE A 78 8.65 -12.88 5.33
C ILE A 78 8.84 -13.00 3.83
N ASP A 79 7.88 -13.58 3.11
CA ASP A 79 7.94 -13.74 1.65
C ASP A 79 7.43 -12.51 0.91
N LEU A 80 6.35 -11.90 1.42
CA LEU A 80 5.75 -10.71 0.88
C LEU A 80 5.45 -9.70 2.00
N PHE A 81 5.82 -8.44 1.77
CA PHE A 81 5.42 -7.33 2.64
C PHE A 81 4.59 -6.32 1.85
N PHE A 82 3.33 -6.16 2.24
CA PHE A 82 2.42 -5.20 1.66
C PHE A 82 2.31 -3.96 2.53
N SER A 83 3.03 -2.91 2.16
CA SER A 83 2.92 -1.56 2.74
C SER A 83 1.67 -0.88 2.21
N ASN A 84 0.55 -1.01 2.94
CA ASN A 84 -0.75 -0.51 2.50
C ASN A 84 -1.34 0.57 3.41
N ALA A 85 -0.94 0.64 4.68
CA ALA A 85 -1.43 1.67 5.60
C ALA A 85 -1.29 3.08 5.01
N GLY A 86 -2.32 3.90 5.19
CA GLY A 86 -2.33 5.27 4.69
C GLY A 86 -3.42 6.10 5.33
N VAL A 87 -3.26 7.41 5.25
CA VAL A 87 -4.23 8.42 5.70
C VAL A 87 -4.41 9.48 4.61
N ALA A 88 -5.59 10.10 4.57
CA ALA A 88 -5.90 11.16 3.64
C ALA A 88 -6.62 12.29 4.40
N SER A 89 -5.89 13.27 4.81
CA SER A 89 -6.36 14.47 5.50
C SER A 89 -5.62 15.69 4.95
N GLY A 90 -6.12 16.87 5.22
CA GLY A 90 -5.54 18.12 4.74
C GLY A 90 -6.32 18.72 3.58
N GLY A 91 -5.75 19.73 2.95
CA GLY A 91 -6.40 20.56 1.96
C GLY A 91 -5.39 21.24 1.03
N ASP A 92 -5.62 22.53 0.79
CA ASP A 92 -4.72 23.39 0.01
C ASP A 92 -3.41 23.65 0.74
N ILE A 93 -2.41 24.12 -0.02
CA ILE A 93 -1.06 24.40 0.50
C ILE A 93 -1.02 25.45 1.60
N LEU A 94 -1.92 26.43 1.56
CA LEU A 94 -1.96 27.52 2.54
C LEU A 94 -2.75 27.17 3.79
N ASP A 95 -3.72 26.25 3.68
CA ASP A 95 -4.67 25.94 4.74
C ASP A 95 -4.32 24.66 5.52
N THR A 96 -3.34 23.89 5.03
CA THR A 96 -2.95 22.62 5.66
C THR A 96 -1.88 22.85 6.73
N GLU A 97 -2.22 22.55 7.98
CA GLU A 97 -1.31 22.63 9.11
C GLU A 97 -0.09 21.71 8.94
N ILE A 98 1.07 22.13 9.44
CA ILE A 98 2.33 21.38 9.34
C ILE A 98 2.25 19.99 10.00
N ASP A 99 1.48 19.85 11.07
CA ASP A 99 1.30 18.54 11.73
C ASP A 99 0.54 17.54 10.85
N VAL A 100 -0.37 18.01 9.99
CA VAL A 100 -1.04 17.18 8.98
C VAL A 100 -0.03 16.71 7.93
N TRP A 101 0.86 17.60 7.46
CA TRP A 101 1.97 17.26 6.58
C TRP A 101 2.88 16.21 7.20
N ASN A 102 3.31 16.42 8.45
CA ASN A 102 4.17 15.49 9.18
C ASN A 102 3.50 14.12 9.33
N THR A 103 2.22 14.09 9.68
CA THR A 103 1.46 12.85 9.83
C THR A 103 1.40 12.08 8.51
N GLN A 104 1.03 12.75 7.42
CA GLN A 104 0.97 12.08 6.11
C GLN A 104 2.35 11.65 5.62
N TRP A 105 3.38 12.45 5.87
CA TRP A 105 4.76 12.08 5.52
C TRP A 105 5.18 10.80 6.24
N GLN A 106 4.93 10.69 7.54
CA GLN A 106 5.29 9.52 8.32
C GLN A 106 4.48 8.28 7.92
N VAL A 107 3.16 8.41 7.78
CA VAL A 107 2.27 7.27 7.51
C VAL A 107 2.30 6.85 6.04
N ASN A 108 2.20 7.82 5.10
CA ASN A 108 2.04 7.50 3.68
C ASN A 108 3.37 7.25 2.95
N LEU A 109 4.51 7.74 3.47
CA LEU A 109 5.80 7.59 2.80
C LEU A 109 6.84 6.89 3.68
N MET A 110 7.13 7.43 4.88
CA MET A 110 8.20 6.87 5.70
C MET A 110 7.89 5.44 6.18
N ALA A 111 6.63 5.10 6.41
CA ALA A 111 6.23 3.74 6.72
C ALA A 111 6.66 2.71 5.66
N HIS A 112 6.59 3.06 4.38
CA HIS A 112 7.11 2.22 3.28
C HIS A 112 8.64 2.09 3.35
N VAL A 113 9.34 3.17 3.66
CA VAL A 113 10.80 3.16 3.84
C VAL A 113 11.19 2.28 5.03
N TYR A 114 10.52 2.41 6.18
CA TYR A 114 10.78 1.58 7.37
C TYR A 114 10.55 0.10 7.09
N ALA A 115 9.45 -0.24 6.43
CA ALA A 115 9.14 -1.61 6.04
C ALA A 115 10.23 -2.22 5.15
N VAL A 116 10.61 -1.51 4.09
CA VAL A 116 11.68 -1.97 3.17
C VAL A 116 12.99 -2.16 3.92
N ARG A 117 13.41 -1.19 4.73
CA ARG A 117 14.65 -1.28 5.52
C ARG A 117 14.65 -2.48 6.47
N ALA A 118 13.49 -2.83 7.02
CA ALA A 118 13.35 -3.94 7.96
C ALA A 118 13.41 -5.30 7.26
N VAL A 119 12.76 -5.49 6.10
CA VAL A 119 12.63 -6.82 5.45
C VAL A 119 13.67 -7.10 4.37
N LEU A 120 14.16 -6.06 3.68
CA LEU A 120 15.01 -6.19 2.51
C LEU A 120 16.35 -6.92 2.77
N PRO A 121 17.05 -6.74 3.91
CA PRO A 121 18.29 -7.46 4.17
C PRO A 121 18.12 -8.99 4.14
N ALA A 122 17.07 -9.51 4.78
CA ALA A 122 16.77 -10.94 4.80
C ALA A 122 16.30 -11.44 3.41
N MET A 123 15.50 -10.64 2.70
CA MET A 123 15.08 -10.96 1.33
C MET A 123 16.27 -11.02 0.37
N LEU A 124 17.20 -10.07 0.43
CA LEU A 124 18.41 -10.06 -0.39
C LEU A 124 19.35 -11.23 -0.06
N SER A 125 19.50 -11.57 1.21
CA SER A 125 20.35 -12.68 1.65
C SER A 125 19.92 -14.02 1.04
N ARG A 126 18.61 -14.21 0.79
CA ARG A 126 18.08 -15.44 0.18
C ARG A 126 17.81 -15.31 -1.33
N GLY A 127 17.93 -14.10 -1.88
CA GLY A 127 17.64 -13.84 -3.31
C GLY A 127 16.16 -14.01 -3.67
N ASP A 128 15.25 -13.83 -2.71
CA ASP A 128 13.80 -14.03 -2.89
C ASP A 128 12.99 -13.13 -1.95
N GLY A 129 12.09 -12.34 -2.50
CA GLY A 129 11.19 -11.48 -1.74
C GLY A 129 10.26 -10.67 -2.62
N TYR A 130 9.11 -10.28 -2.05
CA TYR A 130 8.11 -9.47 -2.75
C TYR A 130 7.71 -8.26 -1.92
N LEU A 131 7.75 -7.09 -2.53
CA LEU A 131 7.33 -5.82 -1.94
C LEU A 131 6.10 -5.30 -2.69
N VAL A 132 5.01 -5.03 -1.98
CA VAL A 132 3.83 -4.38 -2.56
C VAL A 132 3.63 -3.04 -1.86
N HIS A 133 3.40 -1.99 -2.64
CA HIS A 133 3.21 -0.63 -2.12
C HIS A 133 1.89 -0.04 -2.61
N THR A 134 1.06 0.46 -1.69
CA THR A 134 -0.14 1.24 -2.05
C THR A 134 0.24 2.71 -2.23
N ALA A 135 0.33 3.15 -3.48
CA ALA A 135 0.33 4.57 -3.83
C ALA A 135 -1.11 5.09 -4.01
N SER A 136 -1.38 5.70 -5.12
CA SER A 136 -2.68 6.19 -5.62
C SER A 136 -2.46 6.74 -7.03
N MET A 137 -3.50 6.88 -7.81
CA MET A 137 -3.44 7.72 -9.02
C MET A 137 -3.06 9.18 -8.70
N ALA A 138 -3.34 9.65 -7.47
CA ALA A 138 -2.83 10.93 -6.97
C ALA A 138 -1.28 11.00 -6.92
N GLY A 139 -0.59 9.86 -6.81
CA GLY A 139 0.86 9.77 -6.86
C GLY A 139 1.42 9.73 -8.29
N ILE A 140 0.61 9.52 -9.29
CA ILE A 140 1.00 9.50 -10.71
C ILE A 140 0.50 10.76 -11.43
N LEU A 141 -0.77 11.13 -11.23
CA LEU A 141 -1.44 12.21 -11.94
C LEU A 141 -1.49 13.53 -11.16
N THR A 142 -1.27 13.49 -9.87
CA THR A 142 -1.62 14.48 -8.86
C THR A 142 -3.11 14.50 -8.51
N THR A 143 -3.54 15.37 -7.58
CA THR A 143 -4.95 15.57 -7.21
C THR A 143 -5.16 16.99 -6.70
N HIS A 144 -6.38 17.52 -6.87
CA HIS A 144 -6.79 18.75 -6.24
C HIS A 144 -7.21 18.54 -4.78
N GLY A 145 -7.10 19.58 -3.96
CA GLY A 145 -7.70 19.63 -2.62
C GLY A 145 -6.99 18.79 -1.54
N ASN A 146 -5.88 18.11 -1.86
CA ASN A 146 -5.07 17.43 -0.85
C ASN A 146 -3.60 17.34 -1.28
N VAL A 147 -2.87 18.42 -1.10
CA VAL A 147 -1.48 18.52 -1.55
C VAL A 147 -0.54 17.59 -0.78
N PRO A 148 -0.60 17.42 0.56
CA PRO A 148 0.30 16.50 1.24
C PRO A 148 0.07 15.04 0.81
N TYR A 149 -1.16 14.66 0.53
CA TYR A 149 -1.44 13.32 0.00
C TYR A 149 -0.80 13.11 -1.38
N ALA A 150 -1.01 14.05 -2.31
CA ALA A 150 -0.40 13.96 -3.64
C ALA A 150 1.12 13.85 -3.57
N VAL A 151 1.78 14.70 -2.77
CA VAL A 151 3.25 14.70 -2.61
C VAL A 151 3.74 13.38 -2.03
N THR A 152 3.11 12.89 -0.95
CA THR A 152 3.54 11.63 -0.31
C THR A 152 3.33 10.43 -1.22
N LYS A 153 2.24 10.39 -1.98
CA LYS A 153 1.96 9.29 -2.92
C LYS A 153 2.89 9.32 -4.15
N HIS A 154 3.34 10.50 -4.62
CA HIS A 154 4.44 10.59 -5.59
C HIS A 154 5.75 10.03 -5.02
N GLY A 155 6.04 10.30 -3.75
CA GLY A 155 7.19 9.71 -3.07
C GLY A 155 7.17 8.19 -3.05
N VAL A 156 6.00 7.57 -2.83
CA VAL A 156 5.83 6.10 -2.89
C VAL A 156 6.06 5.57 -4.29
N VAL A 157 5.57 6.25 -5.34
CA VAL A 157 5.84 5.85 -6.74
C VAL A 157 7.35 5.83 -7.00
N GLY A 158 8.06 6.93 -6.69
CA GLY A 158 9.50 7.00 -6.90
C GLY A 158 10.27 5.94 -6.09
N LEU A 159 9.85 5.65 -4.85
CA LEU A 159 10.45 4.58 -4.04
C LEU A 159 10.26 3.21 -4.69
N ALA A 160 9.04 2.88 -5.12
CA ALA A 160 8.73 1.58 -5.73
C ALA A 160 9.48 1.37 -7.06
N GLU A 161 9.53 2.40 -7.91
CA GLU A 161 10.29 2.38 -9.16
C GLU A 161 11.78 2.12 -8.89
N TRP A 162 12.36 2.87 -7.93
CA TRP A 162 13.76 2.71 -7.56
C TRP A 162 14.07 1.29 -7.05
N LEU A 163 13.20 0.73 -6.20
CA LEU A 163 13.33 -0.62 -5.67
C LEU A 163 13.27 -1.67 -6.79
N SER A 164 12.30 -1.54 -7.71
CA SER A 164 12.16 -2.44 -8.85
C SER A 164 13.40 -2.43 -9.73
N ILE A 165 13.89 -1.24 -10.11
CA ILE A 165 15.08 -1.09 -10.96
C ILE A 165 16.34 -1.65 -10.27
N THR A 166 16.49 -1.40 -8.97
CA THR A 166 17.74 -1.69 -8.25
C THR A 166 17.86 -3.16 -7.83
N TYR A 167 16.74 -3.81 -7.49
CA TYR A 167 16.77 -5.12 -6.85
C TYR A 167 16.09 -6.24 -7.63
N HIS A 168 15.51 -5.96 -8.80
CA HIS A 168 14.88 -6.99 -9.64
C HIS A 168 15.83 -8.16 -9.93
N ASP A 169 17.04 -7.86 -10.41
CA ASP A 169 18.05 -8.88 -10.76
C ASP A 169 18.64 -9.57 -9.53
N LYS A 170 18.31 -9.11 -8.32
CA LYS A 170 18.68 -9.73 -7.04
C LYS A 170 17.57 -10.59 -6.46
N GLY A 171 16.53 -10.88 -7.25
CA GLY A 171 15.41 -11.73 -6.87
C GLY A 171 14.32 -11.04 -6.06
N ILE A 172 14.32 -9.69 -5.99
CA ILE A 172 13.27 -8.93 -5.32
C ILE A 172 12.27 -8.42 -6.34
N ARG A 173 11.01 -8.78 -6.15
CA ARG A 173 9.90 -8.26 -6.95
C ARG A 173 9.23 -7.10 -6.24
N THR A 174 8.76 -6.14 -7.02
CA THR A 174 8.06 -4.97 -6.50
C THR A 174 6.80 -4.71 -7.32
N SER A 175 5.66 -4.53 -6.65
CA SER A 175 4.42 -4.06 -7.26
C SER A 175 3.96 -2.77 -6.63
N LEU A 176 3.38 -1.89 -7.44
CA LEU A 176 2.83 -0.60 -7.06
C LEU A 176 1.33 -0.59 -7.34
N LEU A 177 0.51 -0.62 -6.30
CA LEU A 177 -0.94 -0.44 -6.42
C LEU A 177 -1.24 1.06 -6.49
N ALA A 178 -1.84 1.51 -7.59
CA ALA A 178 -2.23 2.89 -7.83
C ALA A 178 -3.75 3.02 -8.05
N PRO A 179 -4.57 2.93 -6.99
CA PRO A 179 -6.02 2.95 -7.13
C PRO A 179 -6.54 4.35 -7.45
N LEU A 180 -7.69 4.36 -8.15
CA LEU A 180 -8.66 5.46 -8.17
C LEU A 180 -9.56 5.39 -6.91
N GLY A 181 -10.82 5.80 -7.01
CA GLY A 181 -11.77 5.69 -5.90
C GLY A 181 -12.01 4.24 -5.49
N VAL A 182 -11.87 3.93 -4.19
CA VAL A 182 -12.19 2.61 -3.63
C VAL A 182 -13.11 2.81 -2.43
N ASN A 183 -14.20 2.04 -2.37
CA ASN A 183 -15.17 2.07 -1.28
C ASN A 183 -14.50 1.56 0.01
N THR A 184 -14.01 2.48 0.80
CA THR A 184 -13.27 2.24 2.04
C THR A 184 -13.62 3.31 3.06
N PRO A 185 -13.37 3.09 4.37
CA PRO A 185 -13.55 4.13 5.38
C PRO A 185 -12.78 5.43 5.07
N MET A 186 -11.66 5.36 4.36
CA MET A 186 -10.91 6.54 3.93
C MET A 186 -11.71 7.41 2.94
N LEU A 187 -12.47 6.80 2.04
CA LEU A 187 -13.29 7.53 1.06
C LEU A 187 -14.63 7.97 1.64
N THR A 188 -15.25 7.15 2.48
CA THR A 188 -16.63 7.36 2.99
C THR A 188 -16.67 8.05 4.35
N GLY A 189 -15.57 8.10 5.08
CA GLY A 189 -15.45 8.83 6.35
C GLY A 189 -15.50 10.35 6.13
N GLY A 190 -16.45 11.03 6.78
CA GLY A 190 -16.97 12.36 6.49
C GLY A 190 -16.01 13.56 6.39
N ASP A 191 -14.71 13.39 6.58
CA ASP A 191 -13.68 14.42 6.45
C ASP A 191 -12.81 14.26 5.19
N SER A 192 -13.12 13.31 4.30
CA SER A 192 -12.29 13.12 3.13
C SER A 192 -12.61 14.16 2.05
N SER A 193 -11.65 15.01 1.71
CA SER A 193 -11.67 15.91 0.56
C SER A 193 -11.89 15.16 -0.78
N PHE A 194 -11.76 13.84 -0.77
CA PHE A 194 -11.96 12.97 -1.94
C PHE A 194 -13.41 12.63 -2.24
N ALA A 195 -14.32 12.62 -1.25
CA ALA A 195 -15.72 12.27 -1.47
C ALA A 195 -16.44 13.20 -2.48
N ASN A 196 -15.92 14.41 -2.66
CA ASN A 196 -16.44 15.42 -3.58
C ASN A 196 -15.55 15.61 -4.83
N SER A 197 -14.49 14.83 -5.01
CA SER A 197 -13.62 14.98 -6.18
C SER A 197 -14.25 14.30 -7.39
N SER A 198 -14.71 15.09 -8.34
CA SER A 198 -15.18 14.62 -9.65
C SER A 198 -14.10 13.88 -10.47
N ALA A 199 -12.84 13.93 -10.01
CA ALA A 199 -11.70 13.26 -10.61
C ALA A 199 -11.48 11.83 -10.08
N ALA A 200 -12.30 11.34 -9.12
CA ALA A 200 -12.11 10.02 -8.51
C ALA A 200 -12.35 8.84 -9.48
N GLY A 201 -12.99 9.09 -10.64
CA GLY A 201 -13.38 8.01 -11.56
C GLY A 201 -14.43 7.06 -10.96
N PRO A 202 -14.66 5.90 -11.55
CA PRO A 202 -15.55 4.90 -10.98
C PRO A 202 -14.97 4.37 -9.66
N VAL A 203 -15.85 4.24 -8.65
CA VAL A 203 -15.50 3.69 -7.33
C VAL A 203 -15.61 2.17 -7.40
N LYS A 204 -14.55 1.47 -7.01
CA LYS A 204 -14.53 0.01 -6.90
C LYS A 204 -14.70 -0.45 -5.46
N GLU A 205 -15.18 -1.68 -5.29
CA GLU A 205 -15.16 -2.32 -3.98
C GLU A 205 -13.74 -2.79 -3.62
N ALA A 206 -13.45 -2.82 -2.32
CA ALA A 206 -12.12 -3.23 -1.84
C ALA A 206 -11.77 -4.66 -2.24
N GLU A 207 -12.75 -5.54 -2.32
CA GLU A 207 -12.63 -6.94 -2.73
C GLU A 207 -12.19 -7.06 -4.20
N GLU A 208 -12.75 -6.24 -5.10
CA GLU A 208 -12.33 -6.21 -6.51
C GLU A 208 -10.86 -5.79 -6.64
N VAL A 209 -10.45 -4.78 -5.86
CA VAL A 209 -9.05 -4.32 -5.83
C VAL A 209 -8.13 -5.41 -5.28
N ALA A 210 -8.55 -6.13 -4.24
CA ALA A 210 -7.79 -7.24 -3.67
C ALA A 210 -7.55 -8.37 -4.69
N GLU A 211 -8.57 -8.71 -5.50
CA GLU A 211 -8.42 -9.69 -6.59
C GLU A 211 -7.42 -9.22 -7.65
N MET A 212 -7.42 -7.93 -7.99
CA MET A 212 -6.43 -7.35 -8.91
C MET A 212 -5.01 -7.44 -8.33
N VAL A 213 -4.83 -7.18 -7.03
CA VAL A 213 -3.53 -7.32 -6.36
C VAL A 213 -3.06 -8.78 -6.41
N VAL A 214 -3.92 -9.76 -6.09
CA VAL A 214 -3.58 -11.18 -6.18
C VAL A 214 -3.12 -11.55 -7.58
N LYS A 215 -3.88 -11.17 -8.61
CA LYS A 215 -3.56 -11.44 -10.01
C LYS A 215 -2.21 -10.85 -10.41
N ALA A 216 -1.98 -9.59 -10.09
CA ALA A 216 -0.75 -8.88 -10.43
C ALA A 216 0.48 -9.47 -9.71
N VAL A 217 0.35 -9.82 -8.42
CA VAL A 217 1.43 -10.48 -7.66
C VAL A 217 1.76 -11.86 -8.25
N LYS A 218 0.74 -12.63 -8.67
CA LYS A 218 0.97 -13.91 -9.36
C LYS A 218 1.71 -13.73 -10.69
N ALA A 219 1.40 -12.66 -11.43
CA ALA A 219 2.01 -12.34 -12.72
C ALA A 219 3.33 -11.54 -12.58
N GLU A 220 3.71 -11.14 -11.37
CA GLU A 220 4.86 -10.27 -11.07
C GLU A 220 4.79 -8.90 -11.81
N GLU A 221 3.58 -8.38 -11.99
CA GLU A 221 3.34 -7.08 -12.61
C GLU A 221 3.75 -5.94 -11.66
N PHE A 222 4.47 -4.94 -12.20
CA PHE A 222 4.88 -3.79 -11.40
C PHE A 222 3.73 -2.84 -11.10
N LEU A 223 3.01 -2.35 -12.11
CA LEU A 223 1.96 -1.34 -11.95
C LEU A 223 0.56 -1.97 -11.96
N ILE A 224 -0.16 -1.82 -10.85
CA ILE A 224 -1.52 -2.32 -10.67
C ILE A 224 -2.47 -1.13 -10.74
N LEU A 225 -3.13 -0.97 -11.88
CA LEU A 225 -4.19 0.02 -12.08
C LEU A 225 -5.55 -0.62 -11.81
N THR A 226 -6.39 0.07 -11.06
CA THR A 226 -7.73 -0.43 -10.71
C THR A 226 -8.78 -0.14 -11.79
N ASP A 227 -8.45 0.66 -12.80
CA ASP A 227 -9.38 1.03 -13.86
C ASP A 227 -8.63 1.31 -15.17
N GLU A 228 -9.21 0.89 -16.30
CA GLU A 228 -8.61 1.10 -17.64
C GLU A 228 -8.44 2.57 -18.01
N ILE A 229 -9.32 3.45 -17.52
CA ILE A 229 -9.21 4.91 -17.77
C ILE A 229 -7.92 5.49 -17.17
N ALA A 230 -7.39 4.88 -16.12
CA ALA A 230 -6.15 5.32 -15.49
C ALA A 230 -4.97 5.30 -16.47
N GLN A 231 -4.84 4.24 -17.26
CA GLN A 231 -3.80 4.16 -18.30
C GLN A 231 -3.95 5.28 -19.33
N THR A 232 -5.17 5.56 -19.79
CA THR A 232 -5.44 6.66 -20.72
C THR A 232 -4.99 8.02 -20.16
N TRP A 233 -5.17 8.25 -18.86
CA TRP A 233 -4.73 9.49 -18.22
C TRP A 233 -3.20 9.56 -18.05
N ILE A 234 -2.56 8.45 -17.75
CA ILE A 234 -1.09 8.36 -17.72
C ILE A 234 -0.51 8.70 -19.08
N ASP A 235 -1.07 8.12 -20.16
CA ASP A 235 -0.63 8.35 -21.53
C ASP A 235 -0.81 9.82 -21.95
N ARG A 236 -1.92 10.45 -21.56
CA ARG A 236 -2.14 11.88 -21.81
C ARG A 236 -1.14 12.77 -21.07
N LYS A 237 -0.86 12.46 -19.80
CA LYS A 237 0.11 13.22 -19.00
C LYS A 237 1.52 13.08 -19.59
N SER A 238 1.94 11.87 -19.93
CA SER A 238 3.28 11.61 -20.48
C SER A 238 3.46 12.12 -21.90
N GLY A 239 2.38 12.19 -22.68
CA GLY A 239 2.40 12.67 -24.05
C GLY A 239 2.55 14.19 -24.20
N ASP A 240 1.96 14.96 -23.30
CA ASP A 240 2.01 16.42 -23.29
C ASP A 240 1.77 16.95 -21.86
N LEU A 241 2.87 17.13 -21.12
CA LEU A 241 2.81 17.55 -19.71
C LEU A 241 2.27 18.98 -19.53
N ASP A 242 2.65 19.90 -20.43
CA ASP A 242 2.21 21.30 -20.33
C ASP A 242 0.70 21.44 -20.55
N ARG A 243 0.14 20.62 -21.44
CA ARG A 243 -1.30 20.57 -21.65
C ARG A 243 -2.04 19.85 -20.51
N TRP A 244 -1.40 18.92 -19.86
CA TRP A 244 -1.97 18.19 -18.71
C TRP A 244 -2.09 19.08 -17.48
N LEU A 245 -1.10 19.92 -17.19
CA LEU A 245 -1.05 20.86 -16.06
C LEU A 245 -1.80 22.16 -16.34
#